data_c056235dce879bdad28b94d4cce7b825
#
_entry.id   c056235dce879bdad28b94d4cce7b825
#
_cell.length_a   1.000
_cell.length_b   1.000
_cell.length_c   1.000
_cell.angle_alpha   90.00
_cell.angle_beta   90.00
_cell.angle_gamma   90.00
#
_symmetry.space_group_name_H-M   'P 1'
#
loop_
_entity.id
_entity.type
_entity.pdbx_description
1 polymer ?
#
loop_
_entity_poly.entity_id
_entity_poly.type
_entity_poly.pdbx_seq_one_letter_code
_entity_poly.pdbx_strand_id
1 'polypeptide(L)'
;EIAQCLVGSEMCIRDRLGIVSIVCVIISIFGIFSQVTLSCEQRRKEIAIRKVNGATIGSILQMFIKEYFVLLLVAALIAFPASYGMMRVWIESYVRQTSTPFWIYIVLFAGIGIIIVISIFWRVWNAAKQNPAEVVKTE
;
A
#
# COMPACT_ATOMS: atom_id res chain seq x y z
N GLU A 1 -31.43 3.10 31.87
CA GLU A 1 -30.01 3.30 32.31
C GLU A 1 -29.04 2.23 31.72
N ILE A 2 -29.42 0.95 31.69
CA ILE A 2 -28.58 -0.13 31.16
C ILE A 2 -28.37 0.02 29.64
N ALA A 3 -29.36 0.42 28.87
CA ALA A 3 -29.28 0.61 27.43
C ALA A 3 -28.36 1.79 27.04
N GLN A 4 -28.30 2.83 27.85
CA GLN A 4 -27.45 4.00 27.63
C GLN A 4 -25.96 3.70 27.92
N CYS A 5 -25.69 2.80 28.86
CA CYS A 5 -24.35 2.35 29.18
C CYS A 5 -23.78 1.43 28.07
N LEU A 6 -24.62 0.56 27.47
CA LEU A 6 -24.27 -0.31 26.34
C LEU A 6 -23.99 0.49 25.06
N VAL A 7 -24.79 1.49 24.75
CA VAL A 7 -24.60 2.39 23.59
C VAL A 7 -23.32 3.22 23.74
N GLY A 8 -22.98 3.67 24.94
CA GLY A 8 -21.74 4.41 25.22
C GLY A 8 -20.50 3.53 25.06
N SER A 9 -20.54 2.26 25.45
CA SER A 9 -19.41 1.34 25.31
C SER A 9 -19.17 0.93 23.85
N GLU A 10 -20.21 0.73 23.05
CA GLU A 10 -20.09 0.42 21.62
C GLU A 10 -19.52 1.60 20.82
N MET A 11 -19.94 2.83 21.11
CA MET A 11 -19.35 4.03 20.52
C MET A 11 -17.86 4.16 20.85
N CYS A 12 -17.49 3.93 22.11
CA CYS A 12 -16.09 4.03 22.56
C CYS A 12 -15.17 2.99 21.91
N ILE A 13 -15.66 1.77 21.69
CA ILE A 13 -14.93 0.71 21.00
C ILE A 13 -14.76 1.04 19.51
N ARG A 14 -15.80 1.55 18.85
CA ARG A 14 -15.77 1.95 17.45
C ARG A 14 -14.79 3.10 17.20
N ASP A 15 -14.75 4.10 18.08
CA ASP A 15 -13.82 5.22 17.97
C ASP A 15 -12.37 4.76 18.19
N ARG A 16 -12.11 3.89 19.15
CA ARG A 16 -10.77 3.32 19.37
C ARG A 16 -10.28 2.48 18.18
N LEU A 17 -11.15 1.64 17.62
CA LEU A 17 -10.83 0.87 16.43
C LEU A 17 -10.57 1.77 15.21
N GLY A 18 -11.33 2.86 15.08
CA GLY A 18 -11.14 3.87 14.04
C GLY A 18 -9.75 4.53 14.13
N ILE A 19 -9.36 4.97 15.31
CA ILE A 19 -8.04 5.59 15.53
C ILE A 19 -6.91 4.60 15.21
N VAL A 20 -6.99 3.37 15.72
CA VAL A 20 -5.99 2.32 15.44
C VAL A 20 -5.90 2.04 13.93
N SER A 21 -7.03 1.95 13.24
CA SER A 21 -7.06 1.74 11.79
C SER A 21 -6.37 2.88 11.03
N ILE A 22 -6.61 4.12 11.40
CA ILE A 22 -5.96 5.29 10.78
C ILE A 22 -4.45 5.24 10.99
N VAL A 23 -4.00 4.95 12.21
CA VAL A 23 -2.56 4.83 12.52
C VAL A 23 -1.93 3.69 11.71
N CYS A 24 -2.57 2.53 11.61
CA CYS A 24 -2.10 1.41 10.79
C CYS A 24 -1.99 1.78 9.31
N VAL A 25 -2.97 2.53 8.77
CA VAL A 25 -2.92 3.00 7.37
C VAL A 25 -1.75 3.96 7.15
N ILE A 26 -1.54 4.90 8.06
CA ILE A 26 -0.41 5.85 7.99
C ILE A 26 0.93 5.10 8.00
N ILE A 27 1.13 4.17 8.93
CA ILE A 27 2.34 3.35 9.01
C ILE A 27 2.55 2.54 7.73
N SER A 28 1.48 1.97 7.17
CA SER A 28 1.53 1.21 5.92
C SER A 28 1.95 2.08 4.73
N ILE A 29 1.44 3.31 4.64
CA ILE A 29 1.84 4.28 3.59
C ILE A 29 3.32 4.60 3.70
N PHE A 30 3.82 4.88 4.90
CA PHE A 30 5.26 5.12 5.12
C PHE A 30 6.11 3.90 4.78
N GLY A 31 5.65 2.68 5.13
CA GLY A 31 6.31 1.43 4.77
C GLY A 31 6.43 1.24 3.26
N ILE A 32 5.35 1.45 2.51
CA ILE A 32 5.35 1.36 1.04
C ILE A 32 6.30 2.40 0.45
N PHE A 33 6.24 3.64 0.93
CA PHE A 33 7.10 4.72 0.45
C PHE A 33 8.59 4.42 0.68
N SER A 34 8.94 3.91 1.86
CA SER A 34 10.31 3.49 2.21
C SER A 34 10.79 2.35 1.32
N GLN A 35 9.95 1.33 1.09
CA GLN A 35 10.27 0.17 0.25
C GLN A 35 10.52 0.57 -1.20
N VAL A 36 9.66 1.42 -1.77
CA VAL A 36 9.84 1.95 -3.13
C VAL A 36 11.13 2.77 -3.24
N THR A 37 11.44 3.57 -2.23
CA THR A 37 12.68 4.35 -2.17
C THR A 37 13.90 3.46 -2.23
N LEU A 38 13.95 2.47 -1.36
CA LEU A 38 15.08 1.52 -1.26
C LEU A 38 15.26 0.74 -2.58
N SER A 39 14.16 0.28 -3.18
CA SER A 39 14.22 -0.41 -4.48
C SER A 39 14.74 0.48 -5.61
N CYS A 40 14.35 1.76 -5.63
CA CYS A 40 14.87 2.71 -6.61
C CYS A 40 16.37 2.99 -6.41
N GLU A 41 16.83 3.08 -5.17
CA GLU A 41 18.27 3.27 -4.86
C GLU A 41 19.11 2.06 -5.25
N GLN A 42 18.65 0.86 -4.92
CA GLN A 42 19.33 -0.39 -5.29
C GLN A 42 19.47 -0.57 -6.80
N ARG A 43 18.49 -0.11 -7.58
CA ARG A 43 18.48 -0.22 -9.05
C ARG A 43 18.93 1.05 -9.76
N ARG A 44 19.50 2.02 -9.03
CA ARG A 44 19.90 3.33 -9.58
C ARG A 44 20.89 3.19 -10.75
N LYS A 45 21.85 2.26 -10.66
CA LYS A 45 22.81 1.98 -11.74
C LYS A 45 22.12 1.42 -12.99
N GLU A 46 21.19 0.49 -12.82
CA GLU A 46 20.40 -0.09 -13.94
C GLU A 46 19.55 0.98 -14.64
N ILE A 47 18.89 1.83 -13.86
CA ILE A 47 18.11 2.96 -14.37
C ILE A 47 18.99 3.93 -15.17
N ALA A 48 20.19 4.25 -14.66
CA ALA A 48 21.12 5.15 -15.31
C ALA A 48 21.62 4.57 -16.65
N ILE A 49 22.01 3.30 -16.70
CA ILE A 49 22.46 2.60 -17.91
C ILE A 49 21.35 2.58 -18.97
N ARG A 50 20.12 2.25 -18.58
CA ARG A 50 18.97 2.25 -19.50
C ARG A 50 18.68 3.65 -20.05
N LYS A 51 18.81 4.68 -19.21
CA LYS A 51 18.59 6.07 -19.61
C LYS A 51 19.65 6.54 -20.63
N VAL A 52 20.91 6.15 -20.45
CA VAL A 52 21.99 6.42 -21.43
C VAL A 52 21.74 5.72 -22.77
N ASN A 53 21.16 4.50 -22.72
CA ASN A 53 20.75 3.76 -23.92
C ASN A 53 19.43 4.25 -24.55
N GLY A 54 18.90 5.42 -24.12
CA GLY A 54 17.73 6.03 -24.73
C GLY A 54 16.37 5.52 -24.22
N ALA A 55 16.34 4.78 -23.11
CA ALA A 55 15.08 4.34 -22.53
C ALA A 55 14.25 5.54 -22.01
N THR A 56 12.98 5.54 -22.35
CA THR A 56 12.04 6.56 -21.87
C THR A 56 11.70 6.34 -20.39
N ILE A 57 11.41 7.42 -19.67
CA ILE A 57 10.97 7.36 -18.27
C ILE A 57 9.75 6.43 -18.11
N GLY A 58 8.85 6.44 -19.11
CA GLY A 58 7.69 5.56 -19.13
C GLY A 58 8.02 4.06 -19.13
N SER A 59 9.06 3.66 -19.87
CA SER A 59 9.51 2.26 -19.91
C SER A 59 10.05 1.79 -18.56
N ILE A 60 10.80 2.65 -17.87
CA ILE A 60 11.32 2.37 -16.52
C ILE A 60 10.16 2.29 -15.52
N LEU A 61 9.22 3.23 -15.60
CA LEU A 61 8.05 3.25 -14.74
C LEU A 61 7.19 1.98 -14.90
N GLN A 62 6.97 1.55 -16.14
CA GLN A 62 6.19 0.34 -16.42
C GLN A 62 6.81 -0.91 -15.83
N MET A 63 8.15 -1.02 -15.81
CA MET A 63 8.86 -2.13 -15.19
C MET A 63 8.60 -2.19 -13.68
N PHE A 64 8.71 -1.05 -12.99
CA PHE A 64 8.44 -0.97 -11.55
C PHE A 64 6.96 -1.25 -11.23
N ILE A 65 6.03 -0.65 -11.97
CA ILE A 65 4.60 -0.88 -11.77
C ILE A 65 4.27 -2.36 -11.91
N LYS A 66 4.80 -3.04 -12.93
CA LYS A 66 4.55 -4.47 -13.15
C LYS A 66 5.05 -5.32 -11.98
N GLU A 67 6.24 -5.05 -11.46
CA GLU A 67 6.83 -5.76 -10.33
C GLU A 67 6.01 -5.57 -9.05
N TYR A 68 5.66 -4.32 -8.72
CA TYR A 68 4.84 -4.02 -7.55
C TYR A 68 3.40 -4.51 -7.68
N PHE A 69 2.85 -4.55 -8.90
CA PHE A 69 1.52 -5.10 -9.15
C PHE A 69 1.46 -6.60 -8.89
N VAL A 70 2.47 -7.36 -9.31
CA VAL A 70 2.59 -8.79 -9.00
C VAL A 70 2.68 -9.01 -7.49
N LEU A 71 3.50 -8.21 -6.80
CA LEU A 71 3.64 -8.27 -5.35
C LEU A 71 2.31 -7.98 -4.64
N LEU A 72 1.57 -6.98 -5.11
CA LEU A 72 0.25 -6.61 -4.60
C LEU A 72 -0.77 -7.75 -4.79
N LEU A 73 -0.75 -8.41 -5.96
CA LEU A 73 -1.62 -9.57 -6.21
C LEU A 73 -1.33 -10.72 -5.26
N VAL A 74 -0.06 -11.06 -5.07
CA VAL A 74 0.34 -12.15 -4.14
C VAL A 74 -0.06 -11.79 -2.72
N ALA A 75 0.18 -10.57 -2.27
CA ALA A 75 -0.23 -10.10 -0.95
C ALA A 75 -1.75 -10.15 -0.77
N ALA A 76 -2.53 -9.75 -1.78
CA ALA A 76 -3.99 -9.79 -1.75
C ALA A 76 -4.53 -11.22 -1.68
N LEU A 77 -3.93 -12.17 -2.41
CA LEU A 77 -4.31 -13.58 -2.37
C LEU A 77 -4.17 -14.21 -0.98
N ILE A 78 -3.22 -13.73 -0.19
CA ILE A 78 -3.02 -14.19 1.19
C ILE A 78 -3.89 -13.39 2.17
N ALA A 79 -3.92 -12.07 2.02
CA ALA A 79 -4.59 -11.17 2.96
C ALA A 79 -6.12 -11.30 2.93
N PHE A 80 -6.72 -11.49 1.74
CA PHE A 80 -8.18 -11.56 1.63
C PHE A 80 -8.78 -12.80 2.31
N PRO A 81 -8.31 -14.03 2.09
CA PRO A 81 -8.85 -15.19 2.80
C PRO A 81 -8.54 -15.15 4.30
N ALA A 82 -7.36 -14.68 4.70
CA ALA A 82 -7.01 -14.52 6.10
C ALA A 82 -7.93 -13.48 6.81
N SER A 83 -8.15 -12.34 6.19
CA SER A 83 -9.06 -11.30 6.68
C SER A 83 -10.51 -11.79 6.77
N TYR A 84 -10.97 -12.53 5.76
CA TYR A 84 -12.32 -13.10 5.74
C TYR A 84 -12.52 -14.12 6.87
N GLY A 85 -11.55 -15.03 7.07
CA GLY A 85 -11.58 -16.02 8.14
C GLY A 85 -11.59 -15.37 9.53
N MET A 86 -10.73 -14.38 9.76
CA MET A 86 -10.63 -13.65 11.01
C MET A 86 -11.93 -12.88 11.33
N MET A 87 -12.48 -12.21 10.30
CA MET A 87 -13.74 -11.48 10.42
C MET A 87 -14.91 -12.41 10.75
N ARG A 88 -14.96 -13.59 10.15
CA ARG A 88 -16.01 -14.58 10.39
C ARG A 88 -16.02 -15.06 11.84
N VAL A 89 -14.87 -15.41 12.40
CA VAL A 89 -14.71 -15.82 13.80
C VAL A 89 -15.12 -14.66 14.74
N TRP A 90 -14.81 -13.44 14.39
CA TRP A 90 -15.15 -12.25 15.18
C TRP A 90 -16.66 -11.96 15.16
N ILE A 91 -17.31 -12.04 13.99
CA ILE A 91 -18.74 -11.79 13.80
C ILE A 91 -19.58 -12.87 14.51
N GLU A 92 -19.13 -14.13 14.53
CA GLU A 92 -19.81 -15.20 15.27
C GLU A 92 -19.86 -14.96 16.78
N SER A 93 -18.93 -14.17 17.32
CA SER A 93 -18.91 -13.73 18.73
C SER A 93 -19.85 -12.57 19.00
N TYR A 94 -20.35 -11.87 17.99
CA TYR A 94 -21.25 -10.73 18.10
C TYR A 94 -22.66 -11.11 17.57
N VAL A 95 -23.68 -10.78 18.34
CA VAL A 95 -25.11 -11.10 18.08
C VAL A 95 -25.67 -10.49 16.79
N ARG A 96 -24.96 -9.58 16.13
CA ARG A 96 -25.39 -8.88 14.93
C ARG A 96 -24.64 -9.36 13.71
N GLN A 97 -25.26 -10.23 12.93
CA GLN A 97 -24.75 -10.70 11.63
C GLN A 97 -24.81 -9.56 10.61
N THR A 98 -23.71 -8.84 10.45
CA THR A 98 -23.55 -7.89 9.36
C THR A 98 -22.68 -8.55 8.28
N SER A 99 -23.27 -8.89 7.14
CA SER A 99 -22.50 -9.38 6.00
C SER A 99 -21.60 -8.28 5.48
N THR A 100 -20.28 -8.51 5.50
CA THR A 100 -19.32 -7.60 4.85
C THR A 100 -19.46 -7.71 3.34
N PRO A 101 -19.89 -6.66 2.64
CA PRO A 101 -20.04 -6.73 1.18
C PRO A 101 -18.67 -6.85 0.52
N PHE A 102 -18.55 -7.73 -0.45
CA PHE A 102 -17.32 -7.99 -1.22
C PHE A 102 -16.73 -6.72 -1.87
N TRP A 103 -17.56 -5.73 -2.12
CA TRP A 103 -17.18 -4.44 -2.66
C TRP A 103 -16.10 -3.71 -1.85
N ILE A 104 -16.09 -3.86 -0.52
CA ILE A 104 -15.10 -3.23 0.36
C ILE A 104 -13.67 -3.72 0.04
N TYR A 105 -13.51 -5.02 -0.23
CA TYR A 105 -12.20 -5.59 -0.60
C TYR A 105 -11.68 -5.01 -1.92
N ILE A 106 -12.58 -4.79 -2.89
CA ILE A 106 -12.23 -4.19 -4.19
C ILE A 106 -11.78 -2.74 -4.01
N VAL A 107 -12.51 -1.95 -3.21
CA VAL A 107 -12.17 -0.56 -2.93
C VAL A 107 -10.83 -0.44 -2.21
N LEU A 108 -10.57 -1.30 -1.22
CA LEU A 108 -9.30 -1.34 -0.50
C LEU A 108 -8.15 -1.72 -1.44
N PHE A 109 -8.33 -2.74 -2.27
CA PHE A 109 -7.32 -3.16 -3.25
C PHE A 109 -6.98 -2.04 -4.24
N ALA A 110 -8.00 -1.38 -4.79
CA ALA A 110 -7.82 -0.25 -5.69
C ALA A 110 -7.13 0.94 -5.00
N GLY A 111 -7.52 1.27 -3.78
CA GLY A 111 -6.92 2.35 -2.99
C GLY A 111 -5.43 2.12 -2.73
N ILE A 112 -5.04 0.92 -2.30
CA ILE A 112 -3.64 0.56 -2.09
C ILE A 112 -2.87 0.62 -3.42
N GLY A 113 -3.45 0.09 -4.51
CA GLY A 113 -2.85 0.14 -5.84
C GLY A 113 -2.57 1.57 -6.30
N ILE A 114 -3.49 2.50 -6.10
CA ILE A 114 -3.33 3.92 -6.44
C ILE A 114 -2.18 4.54 -5.63
N ILE A 115 -2.09 4.27 -4.32
CA ILE A 115 -1.01 4.79 -3.46
C ILE A 115 0.35 4.29 -3.94
N ILE A 116 0.45 3.01 -4.32
CA ILE A 116 1.68 2.43 -4.87
C ILE A 116 2.08 3.13 -6.16
N VAL A 117 1.15 3.29 -7.11
CA VAL A 117 1.42 3.95 -8.40
C VAL A 117 1.90 5.39 -8.20
N ILE A 118 1.24 6.15 -7.35
CA ILE A 118 1.63 7.54 -7.04
C ILE A 118 3.04 7.57 -6.42
N SER A 119 3.34 6.67 -5.49
CA SER A 119 4.66 6.59 -4.83
C SER A 119 5.77 6.28 -5.82
N ILE A 120 5.56 5.31 -6.73
CA ILE A 120 6.50 4.95 -7.78
C ILE A 120 6.70 6.11 -8.74
N PHE A 121 5.61 6.71 -9.21
CA PHE A 121 5.66 7.83 -10.14
C PHE A 121 6.49 8.99 -9.59
N TRP A 122 6.23 9.40 -8.35
CA TRP A 122 6.95 10.47 -7.67
C TRP A 122 8.45 10.18 -7.56
N ARG A 123 8.80 8.95 -7.19
CA ARG A 123 10.20 8.54 -7.00
C ARG A 123 10.95 8.43 -8.31
N VAL A 124 10.39 7.75 -9.30
CA VAL A 124 11.00 7.60 -10.63
C VAL A 124 11.16 8.98 -11.29
N TRP A 125 10.18 9.85 -11.15
CA TRP A 125 10.26 11.20 -11.66
C TRP A 125 11.40 12.01 -11.04
N ASN A 126 11.54 11.94 -9.71
CA ASN A 126 12.64 12.62 -9.02
C ASN A 126 14.01 12.02 -9.35
N ALA A 127 14.11 10.68 -9.44
CA ALA A 127 15.34 10.02 -9.85
C ALA A 127 15.73 10.35 -11.31
N ALA A 128 14.74 10.49 -12.19
CA ALA A 128 14.96 10.85 -13.58
C ALA A 128 15.39 12.32 -13.78
N LYS A 129 15.06 13.22 -12.84
CA LYS A 129 15.52 14.63 -12.86
C LYS A 129 16.96 14.81 -12.38
N GLN A 130 17.51 13.85 -11.63
CA GLN A 130 18.91 13.93 -11.21
C GLN A 130 19.84 13.71 -12.41
N ASN A 131 20.88 14.53 -12.53
CA ASN A 131 21.85 14.45 -13.64
C ASN A 131 22.59 13.09 -13.58
N PRO A 132 22.57 12.29 -14.67
CA PRO A 132 23.25 11.00 -14.70
C PRO A 132 24.77 11.12 -14.57
N ALA A 133 25.35 12.29 -14.89
CA ALA A 133 26.78 12.54 -14.79
C ALA A 133 27.32 12.53 -13.34
N GLU A 134 26.48 12.84 -12.36
CA GLU A 134 26.89 12.90 -10.95
C GLU A 134 26.91 11.50 -10.31
N VAL A 135 26.10 10.58 -10.83
CA VAL A 135 26.01 9.19 -10.32
C VAL A 135 27.22 8.36 -10.74
N VAL A 136 27.84 8.68 -11.88
CA VAL A 136 29.02 7.98 -12.40
C VAL A 136 30.33 8.54 -11.79
N LYS A 137 30.30 9.75 -11.23
CA LYS A 137 31.49 10.45 -10.70
C LYS A 137 31.79 10.14 -9.24
N THR A 138 30.90 9.44 -8.53
CA THR A 138 31.04 9.09 -7.09
C THR A 138 31.68 7.70 -6.86
N GLU A 139 32.39 7.19 -7.82
CA GLU A 139 33.45 6.17 -7.71
C GLU A 139 34.75 6.81 -8.26
#